data_51748aad9150770fbfd4e519b5d1ed6a
#
_entry.id   51748aad9150770fbfd4e519b5d1ed6a
#
_cell.length_a   1.000
_cell.length_b   1.000
_cell.length_c   1.000
_cell.angle_alpha   90.00
_cell.angle_beta   90.00
_cell.angle_gamma   90.00
#
_symmetry.space_group_name_H-M   'P 1'
#
loop_
_entity.id
_entity.type
_entity.pdbx_description
1 polymer ?
#
loop_
_entity_poly.entity_id
_entity_poly.type
_entity_poly.pdbx_seq_one_letter_code
_entity_poly.pdbx_strand_id
1 'polypeptide(L)'
;MEVKVQDRDTINIPHGLKPIIKDTYIIFKKQPIFKNGDVLIFEQTDESNKCKTIFIYNGEQDENGYYHFHILRDVDGELLKDSYIICDSGQLRHATIAEKYAFLQQLKQENLKWNDNENKIEHINWRAKKNEKYFHLYSNLKVDSTTEAGTWIDDEMYDSGNYFRTKDLACQCRLELLSTLLKFHEDIKE
;
A
#
# COMPACT_ATOMS: atom_id res chain seq x y z
N MET A 1 25.74 15.40 16.60
CA MET A 1 27.12 15.96 16.66
C MET A 1 27.18 17.05 15.61
N GLU A 2 27.72 18.19 15.94
CA GLU A 2 27.84 19.37 15.08
C GLU A 2 29.34 19.67 14.88
N VAL A 3 29.79 19.86 13.64
CA VAL A 3 31.19 20.11 13.29
C VAL A 3 31.25 21.37 12.43
N LYS A 4 32.03 22.37 12.88
CA LYS A 4 32.33 23.56 12.06
C LYS A 4 33.30 23.15 10.97
N VAL A 5 33.05 23.57 9.74
CA VAL A 5 33.88 23.27 8.57
C VAL A 5 34.39 24.53 7.91
N GLN A 6 35.61 24.46 7.36
CA GLN A 6 36.20 25.46 6.50
C GLN A 6 36.29 24.95 5.07
N ASP A 7 36.49 25.85 4.14
CA ASP A 7 36.65 25.50 2.74
C ASP A 7 37.80 24.47 2.54
N ARG A 8 37.51 23.35 1.84
CA ARG A 8 38.42 22.20 1.61
C ARG A 8 38.65 21.24 2.77
N ASP A 9 37.92 21.32 3.87
CA ASP A 9 38.00 20.32 4.91
C ASP A 9 37.48 18.95 4.42
N THR A 10 38.20 17.87 4.70
CA THR A 10 37.73 16.50 4.48
C THR A 10 37.19 15.94 5.78
N ILE A 11 35.93 15.53 5.78
CA ILE A 11 35.27 15.02 6.97
C ILE A 11 34.88 13.57 6.75
N ASN A 12 35.35 12.69 7.62
CA ASN A 12 34.92 11.30 7.64
C ASN A 12 33.53 11.22 8.24
N ILE A 13 32.58 10.65 7.49
CA ILE A 13 31.22 10.41 7.95
C ILE A 13 31.21 9.16 8.84
N PRO A 14 30.90 9.29 10.14
CA PRO A 14 30.82 8.12 11.01
C PRO A 14 29.74 7.15 10.53
N HIS A 15 30.01 5.86 10.64
CA HIS A 15 29.09 4.80 10.23
C HIS A 15 27.69 4.97 10.89
N GLY A 16 26.63 4.87 10.09
CA GLY A 16 25.24 5.01 10.56
C GLY A 16 24.78 6.46 10.79
N LEU A 17 25.56 7.45 10.38
CA LEU A 17 25.19 8.86 10.43
C LEU A 17 25.05 9.43 9.02
N LYS A 18 24.06 10.30 8.83
CA LYS A 18 23.87 11.09 7.60
C LYS A 18 24.31 12.53 7.87
N PRO A 19 25.19 13.13 7.03
CA PRO A 19 25.54 14.53 7.15
C PRO A 19 24.38 15.41 6.64
N ILE A 20 24.11 16.48 7.36
CA ILE A 20 23.26 17.59 6.92
C ILE A 20 24.15 18.81 6.85
N ILE A 21 24.41 19.28 5.64
CA ILE A 21 25.27 20.43 5.38
C ILE A 21 24.47 21.71 5.60
N LYS A 22 25.03 22.62 6.40
CA LYS A 22 24.59 23.98 6.61
C LYS A 22 25.73 24.93 6.23
N ASP A 23 25.46 26.18 6.02
CA ASP A 23 26.42 27.14 5.47
C ASP A 23 27.79 27.16 6.16
N THR A 24 27.82 26.93 7.48
CA THR A 24 29.06 27.02 8.29
C THR A 24 29.33 25.79 9.15
N TYR A 25 28.48 24.74 9.09
CA TYR A 25 28.65 23.53 9.89
C TYR A 25 27.92 22.31 9.28
N ILE A 26 28.34 21.13 9.70
CA ILE A 26 27.69 19.86 9.34
C ILE A 26 27.09 19.23 10.58
N ILE A 27 25.81 18.85 10.50
CA ILE A 27 25.13 18.10 11.56
C ILE A 27 25.10 16.63 11.14
N PHE A 28 25.60 15.74 12.00
CA PHE A 28 25.45 14.31 11.81
C PHE A 28 24.20 13.81 12.52
N LYS A 29 23.22 13.35 11.75
CA LYS A 29 22.01 12.67 12.29
C LYS A 29 22.14 11.17 12.13
N LYS A 30 21.67 10.43 13.15
CA LYS A 30 21.55 8.97 13.04
C LYS A 30 20.56 8.62 11.95
N GLN A 31 20.96 7.78 11.00
CA GLN A 31 20.02 7.24 10.04
C GLN A 31 19.07 6.28 10.74
N PRO A 32 17.76 6.36 10.52
CA PRO A 32 16.86 5.32 10.97
C PRO A 32 17.22 4.01 10.26
N ILE A 33 17.26 2.93 11.00
CA ILE A 33 17.45 1.59 10.44
C ILE A 33 16.06 1.05 10.13
N PHE A 34 15.76 0.87 8.85
CA PHE A 34 14.51 0.29 8.39
C PHE A 34 14.68 -1.20 8.12
N LYS A 35 13.65 -1.99 8.40
CA LYS A 35 13.61 -3.44 8.22
C LYS A 35 12.50 -3.84 7.28
N ASN A 36 12.63 -5.01 6.68
CA ASN A 36 11.54 -5.62 5.91
C ASN A 36 10.25 -5.65 6.76
N GLY A 37 9.14 -5.20 6.17
CA GLY A 37 7.84 -5.08 6.84
C GLY A 37 7.59 -3.76 7.57
N ASP A 38 8.59 -2.89 7.70
CA ASP A 38 8.37 -1.57 8.28
C ASP A 38 7.44 -0.74 7.40
N VAL A 39 6.45 -0.09 8.01
CA VAL A 39 5.61 0.88 7.32
C VAL A 39 6.30 2.23 7.40
N LEU A 40 6.67 2.74 6.24
CA LEU A 40 7.42 3.98 6.09
C LEU A 40 6.58 5.05 5.42
N ILE A 41 6.94 6.30 5.71
CA ILE A 41 6.39 7.48 5.09
C ILE A 41 7.53 8.28 4.49
N PHE A 42 7.36 8.61 3.21
CA PHE A 42 8.15 9.61 2.53
C PHE A 42 7.35 10.92 2.45
N GLU A 43 7.91 11.98 3.00
CA GLU A 43 7.33 13.33 2.96
C GLU A 43 8.26 14.22 2.14
N GLN A 44 7.78 14.68 0.99
CA GLN A 44 8.51 15.65 0.18
C GLN A 44 8.49 17.00 0.85
N THR A 45 9.66 17.65 0.95
CA THR A 45 9.84 18.88 1.72
C THR A 45 9.83 20.14 0.87
N ASP A 46 9.63 20.04 -0.43
CA ASP A 46 9.52 21.18 -1.32
C ASP A 46 8.29 22.01 -1.03
N GLU A 47 8.46 23.35 -0.91
CA GLU A 47 7.38 24.28 -0.58
C GLU A 47 6.24 24.28 -1.60
N SER A 48 6.52 23.88 -2.84
CA SER A 48 5.55 23.82 -3.95
C SER A 48 4.78 22.50 -4.06
N ASN A 49 5.28 21.41 -3.46
CA ASN A 49 4.69 20.07 -3.58
C ASN A 49 4.84 19.28 -2.27
N LYS A 50 3.89 19.46 -1.37
CA LYS A 50 3.79 18.63 -0.16
C LYS A 50 3.10 17.32 -0.51
N CYS A 51 3.83 16.33 -0.99
CA CYS A 51 3.28 15.00 -1.17
C CYS A 51 3.76 14.05 -0.07
N LYS A 52 2.85 13.18 0.33
CA LYS A 52 3.08 12.18 1.35
C LYS A 52 2.73 10.82 0.79
N THR A 53 3.72 9.97 0.71
CA THR A 53 3.60 8.59 0.24
C THR A 53 3.81 7.64 1.40
N ILE A 54 3.00 6.60 1.52
CA ILE A 54 3.11 5.56 2.55
C ILE A 54 3.33 4.20 1.90
N PHE A 55 4.24 3.38 2.45
CA PHE A 55 4.56 2.08 1.87
C PHE A 55 5.07 1.07 2.91
N ILE A 56 5.01 -0.22 2.56
CA ILE A 56 5.65 -1.30 3.32
C ILE A 56 6.98 -1.63 2.66
N TYR A 57 8.06 -1.34 3.37
CA TYR A 57 9.43 -1.55 2.91
C TYR A 57 9.75 -3.05 2.80
N ASN A 58 10.41 -3.47 1.71
CA ASN A 58 10.77 -4.87 1.52
C ASN A 58 12.16 -5.24 2.06
N GLY A 59 12.87 -4.29 2.67
CA GLY A 59 14.20 -4.53 3.25
C GLY A 59 15.35 -4.23 2.30
N GLU A 60 15.10 -3.85 1.05
CA GLU A 60 16.11 -3.65 0.02
C GLU A 60 16.24 -2.18 -0.37
N GLN A 61 17.48 -1.70 -0.38
CA GLN A 61 17.86 -0.44 -0.97
C GLN A 61 18.94 -0.74 -2.02
N ASP A 62 18.73 -0.28 -3.24
CA ASP A 62 19.69 -0.52 -4.31
C ASP A 62 20.90 0.42 -4.23
N GLU A 63 21.87 0.23 -5.14
CA GLU A 63 23.11 1.02 -5.24
C GLU A 63 22.87 2.51 -5.55
N ASN A 64 21.71 2.84 -6.15
CA ASN A 64 21.29 4.21 -6.43
C ASN A 64 20.56 4.84 -5.24
N GLY A 65 20.34 4.09 -4.16
CA GLY A 65 19.64 4.54 -2.96
C GLY A 65 18.11 4.46 -3.04
N TYR A 66 17.54 3.74 -4.02
CA TYR A 66 16.11 3.56 -4.16
C TYR A 66 15.60 2.53 -3.15
N TYR A 67 14.50 2.85 -2.48
CA TYR A 67 13.85 1.97 -1.52
C TYR A 67 12.83 1.09 -2.22
N HIS A 68 13.01 -0.22 -2.16
CA HIS A 68 12.06 -1.18 -2.69
C HIS A 68 10.92 -1.41 -1.70
N PHE A 69 9.72 -1.68 -2.20
CA PHE A 69 8.54 -1.90 -1.37
C PHE A 69 7.69 -3.08 -1.84
N HIS A 70 6.98 -3.69 -0.89
CA HIS A 70 5.95 -4.70 -1.18
C HIS A 70 4.68 -4.05 -1.71
N ILE A 71 4.26 -2.94 -1.11
CA ILE A 71 3.11 -2.15 -1.53
C ILE A 71 3.31 -0.71 -1.11
N LEU A 72 2.88 0.19 -1.97
CA LEU A 72 2.93 1.62 -1.79
C LEU A 72 1.56 2.21 -2.13
N ARG A 73 1.11 3.18 -1.36
CA ARG A 73 0.03 4.09 -1.74
C ARG A 73 0.62 5.45 -2.04
N ASP A 74 0.38 5.90 -3.26
CA ASP A 74 0.85 7.20 -3.72
C ASP A 74 -0.04 8.37 -3.25
N VAL A 75 0.26 9.57 -3.72
CA VAL A 75 -0.45 10.81 -3.37
C VAL A 75 -1.87 10.86 -3.96
N ASP A 76 -2.10 10.19 -5.08
CA ASP A 76 -3.39 10.12 -5.76
C ASP A 76 -4.26 8.99 -5.19
N GLY A 77 -3.69 8.19 -4.29
CA GLY A 77 -4.35 7.08 -3.62
C GLY A 77 -4.24 5.75 -4.36
N GLU A 78 -3.46 5.67 -5.43
CA GLU A 78 -3.21 4.44 -6.17
C GLU A 78 -2.30 3.49 -5.40
N LEU A 79 -2.56 2.19 -5.54
CA LEU A 79 -1.74 1.13 -4.95
C LEU A 79 -0.79 0.56 -5.99
N LEU A 80 0.51 0.63 -5.70
CA LEU A 80 1.57 0.03 -6.49
C LEU A 80 2.18 -1.14 -5.71
N LYS A 81 2.51 -2.25 -6.38
CA LYS A 81 3.10 -3.45 -5.78
C LYS A 81 4.48 -3.73 -6.34
N ASP A 82 5.35 -4.28 -5.51
CA ASP A 82 6.66 -4.83 -5.87
C ASP A 82 7.49 -3.94 -6.80
N SER A 83 7.71 -2.70 -6.39
CA SER A 83 8.46 -1.70 -7.13
C SER A 83 9.36 -0.89 -6.18
N TYR A 84 9.80 0.28 -6.58
CA TYR A 84 10.70 1.13 -5.80
C TYR A 84 10.25 2.59 -5.78
N ILE A 85 10.74 3.33 -4.78
CA ILE A 85 10.53 4.78 -4.64
C ILE A 85 11.87 5.50 -4.50
N ILE A 86 11.95 6.68 -5.12
CA ILE A 86 13.08 7.59 -5.02
C ILE A 86 12.81 8.58 -3.89
N CYS A 87 13.73 8.68 -2.94
CA CYS A 87 13.57 9.54 -1.75
C CYS A 87 14.63 10.66 -1.71
N ASP A 88 14.89 11.31 -2.84
CA ASP A 88 16.00 12.25 -2.97
C ASP A 88 15.80 13.59 -2.26
N SER A 89 14.57 14.12 -2.26
CA SER A 89 14.25 15.49 -1.82
C SER A 89 13.34 15.57 -0.61
N GLY A 90 13.24 14.48 0.16
CA GLY A 90 12.28 14.41 1.26
C GLY A 90 12.82 13.77 2.53
N GLN A 91 11.93 13.63 3.50
CA GLN A 91 12.21 12.93 4.75
C GLN A 91 11.55 11.56 4.74
N LEU A 92 12.36 10.52 4.96
CA LEU A 92 11.89 9.16 5.17
C LEU A 92 11.87 8.86 6.67
N ARG A 93 10.74 8.36 7.16
CA ARG A 93 10.54 8.01 8.56
C ARG A 93 9.61 6.82 8.73
N HIS A 94 9.63 6.20 9.89
CA HIS A 94 8.59 5.25 10.26
C HIS A 94 7.21 5.95 10.33
N ALA A 95 6.19 5.24 9.91
CA ALA A 95 4.81 5.64 10.13
C ALA A 95 4.49 5.63 11.63
N THR A 96 3.71 6.58 12.10
CA THR A 96 3.10 6.52 13.42
C THR A 96 2.11 5.37 13.51
N ILE A 97 1.74 4.96 14.73
CA ILE A 97 0.73 3.90 14.93
C ILE A 97 -0.58 4.23 14.21
N ALA A 98 -1.02 5.50 14.27
CA ALA A 98 -2.25 5.94 13.62
C ALA A 98 -2.16 5.88 12.08
N GLU A 99 -1.02 6.29 11.50
CA GLU A 99 -0.77 6.24 10.05
C GLU A 99 -0.69 4.80 9.56
N LYS A 100 0.05 3.94 10.27
CA LYS A 100 0.11 2.49 9.97
C LYS A 100 -1.28 1.87 10.00
N TYR A 101 -2.06 2.13 11.07
CA TYR A 101 -3.42 1.61 11.19
C TYR A 101 -4.32 2.06 10.03
N ALA A 102 -4.32 3.36 9.71
CA ALA A 102 -5.11 3.91 8.61
C ALA A 102 -4.74 3.25 7.27
N PHE A 103 -3.45 3.10 6.99
CA PHE A 103 -2.98 2.44 5.77
C PHE A 103 -3.41 0.97 5.69
N LEU A 104 -3.26 0.20 6.78
CA LEU A 104 -3.70 -1.19 6.80
C LEU A 104 -5.24 -1.34 6.67
N GLN A 105 -6.03 -0.37 7.16
CA GLN A 105 -7.48 -0.36 6.92
C GLN A 105 -7.80 -0.08 5.44
N GLN A 106 -7.04 0.78 4.78
CA GLN A 106 -7.19 1.03 3.34
C GLN A 106 -6.85 -0.22 2.52
N LEU A 107 -5.77 -0.94 2.86
CA LEU A 107 -5.46 -2.23 2.21
C LEU A 107 -6.64 -3.21 2.33
N LYS A 108 -7.32 -3.24 3.49
CA LYS A 108 -8.49 -4.11 3.67
C LYS A 108 -9.66 -3.72 2.77
N GLN A 109 -9.86 -2.43 2.49
CA GLN A 109 -10.90 -1.98 1.54
C GLN A 109 -10.61 -2.48 0.12
N GLU A 110 -9.33 -2.62 -0.22
CA GLU A 110 -8.85 -3.18 -1.49
C GLU A 110 -8.66 -4.72 -1.42
N ASN A 111 -9.34 -5.39 -0.48
CA ASN A 111 -9.26 -6.83 -0.28
C ASN A 111 -7.83 -7.37 -0.01
N LEU A 112 -6.95 -6.53 0.53
CA LEU A 112 -5.56 -6.86 0.82
C LEU A 112 -5.27 -6.83 2.32
N LYS A 113 -4.32 -7.66 2.75
CA LYS A 113 -3.74 -7.62 4.09
C LYS A 113 -2.22 -7.81 4.04
N TRP A 114 -1.53 -7.19 4.98
CA TRP A 114 -0.15 -7.49 5.24
C TRP A 114 -0.01 -8.72 6.16
N ASN A 115 0.81 -9.67 5.77
CA ASN A 115 1.18 -10.83 6.59
C ASN A 115 2.58 -10.61 7.16
N ASP A 116 2.68 -10.21 8.43
CA ASP A 116 3.95 -9.93 9.12
C ASP A 116 4.85 -11.18 9.24
N ASN A 117 4.28 -12.39 9.25
CA ASN A 117 5.06 -13.63 9.42
C ASN A 117 5.77 -14.02 8.12
N GLU A 118 5.13 -13.78 6.98
CA GLU A 118 5.64 -14.17 5.68
C GLU A 118 6.19 -12.98 4.88
N ASN A 119 6.12 -11.76 5.44
CA ASN A 119 6.54 -10.51 4.81
C ASN A 119 5.98 -10.36 3.39
N LYS A 120 4.67 -10.53 3.24
CA LYS A 120 4.01 -10.40 1.93
C LYS A 120 2.61 -9.80 2.04
N ILE A 121 2.15 -9.26 0.91
CA ILE A 121 0.75 -8.88 0.72
C ILE A 121 -0.06 -10.10 0.32
N GLU A 122 -1.17 -10.33 1.01
CA GLU A 122 -2.12 -11.40 0.75
C GLU A 122 -3.51 -10.82 0.50
N HIS A 123 -4.27 -11.52 -0.32
CA HIS A 123 -5.70 -11.23 -0.43
C HIS A 123 -6.46 -11.76 0.79
N ILE A 124 -7.45 -11.00 1.24
CA ILE A 124 -8.29 -11.37 2.39
C ILE A 124 -9.29 -12.45 2.00
N ASN A 125 -9.87 -12.30 0.80
CA ASN A 125 -10.91 -13.20 0.32
C ASN A 125 -10.34 -14.47 -0.30
N TRP A 126 -11.14 -15.53 -0.28
CA TRP A 126 -10.83 -16.76 -0.98
C TRP A 126 -10.80 -16.53 -2.50
N ARG A 127 -9.79 -17.08 -3.18
CA ARG A 127 -9.71 -17.16 -4.63
C ARG A 127 -9.64 -18.62 -5.07
N ALA A 128 -10.37 -18.95 -6.11
CA ALA A 128 -10.35 -20.28 -6.73
C ALA A 128 -8.96 -20.58 -7.32
N LYS A 129 -8.56 -21.85 -7.30
CA LYS A 129 -7.38 -22.30 -8.03
C LYS A 129 -7.70 -22.34 -9.53
N LYS A 130 -6.67 -22.27 -10.34
CA LYS A 130 -6.81 -22.44 -11.80
C LYS A 130 -7.62 -23.70 -12.13
N ASN A 131 -8.64 -23.54 -12.98
CA ASN A 131 -9.65 -24.54 -13.35
C ASN A 131 -10.65 -24.91 -12.23
N GLU A 132 -10.64 -24.23 -11.09
CA GLU A 132 -11.67 -24.37 -10.07
C GLU A 132 -12.82 -23.40 -10.35
N LYS A 133 -14.05 -23.84 -10.02
CA LYS A 133 -15.26 -23.04 -10.24
C LYS A 133 -15.42 -21.98 -9.14
N TYR A 134 -15.86 -20.78 -9.54
CA TYR A 134 -16.36 -19.76 -8.64
C TYR A 134 -17.70 -19.20 -9.11
N PHE A 135 -18.39 -18.44 -8.25
CA PHE A 135 -19.69 -17.84 -8.54
C PHE A 135 -19.56 -16.31 -8.50
N HIS A 136 -20.39 -15.63 -9.28
CA HIS A 136 -20.42 -14.18 -9.36
C HIS A 136 -21.84 -13.66 -9.63
N LEU A 137 -22.04 -12.36 -9.52
CA LEU A 137 -23.27 -11.68 -9.89
C LEU A 137 -23.07 -10.93 -11.20
N TYR A 138 -24.01 -11.05 -12.11
CA TYR A 138 -24.11 -10.15 -13.27
C TYR A 138 -24.61 -8.77 -12.87
N SER A 139 -24.52 -7.79 -13.78
CA SER A 139 -25.04 -6.43 -13.63
C SER A 139 -26.55 -6.39 -13.28
N ASN A 140 -27.31 -7.41 -13.66
CA ASN A 140 -28.73 -7.58 -13.30
C ASN A 140 -28.94 -8.38 -12.02
N LEU A 141 -27.89 -8.58 -11.24
CA LEU A 141 -27.87 -9.34 -9.98
C LEU A 141 -28.25 -10.83 -10.13
N LYS A 142 -28.18 -11.40 -11.31
CA LYS A 142 -28.31 -12.86 -11.48
C LYS A 142 -27.01 -13.55 -11.05
N VAL A 143 -27.15 -14.60 -10.26
CA VAL A 143 -26.03 -15.46 -9.89
C VAL A 143 -25.66 -16.36 -11.04
N ASP A 144 -24.40 -16.40 -11.40
CA ASP A 144 -23.82 -17.35 -12.34
C ASP A 144 -22.51 -17.92 -11.83
N SER A 145 -21.91 -18.80 -12.61
CA SER A 145 -20.63 -19.42 -12.25
C SER A 145 -19.74 -19.56 -13.47
N THR A 146 -18.45 -19.35 -13.25
CA THR A 146 -17.41 -19.57 -14.24
C THR A 146 -16.24 -20.31 -13.63
N THR A 147 -15.21 -20.56 -14.42
CA THR A 147 -14.00 -21.27 -14.01
C THR A 147 -12.83 -20.31 -14.00
N GLU A 148 -12.06 -20.28 -12.93
CA GLU A 148 -10.84 -19.48 -12.80
C GLU A 148 -9.83 -19.87 -13.89
N ALA A 149 -9.57 -18.99 -14.82
CA ALA A 149 -8.63 -19.17 -15.92
C ALA A 149 -7.37 -18.31 -15.77
N GLY A 150 -7.34 -17.41 -14.79
CA GLY A 150 -6.28 -16.42 -14.59
C GLY A 150 -6.34 -15.31 -15.64
N THR A 151 -7.53 -14.94 -16.07
CA THR A 151 -7.75 -13.85 -17.03
C THR A 151 -7.98 -12.54 -16.29
N TRP A 152 -7.85 -11.42 -16.99
CA TRP A 152 -8.16 -10.11 -16.46
C TRP A 152 -9.61 -9.98 -15.95
N ILE A 153 -10.55 -10.74 -16.54
CA ILE A 153 -11.96 -10.77 -16.09
C ILE A 153 -12.05 -11.43 -14.71
N ASP A 154 -11.32 -12.52 -14.49
CA ASP A 154 -11.27 -13.20 -13.18
C ASP A 154 -10.68 -12.27 -12.12
N ASP A 155 -9.65 -11.49 -12.49
CA ASP A 155 -9.02 -10.50 -11.61
C ASP A 155 -10.02 -9.38 -11.26
N GLU A 156 -10.74 -8.83 -12.24
CA GLU A 156 -11.75 -7.79 -12.03
C GLU A 156 -12.88 -8.28 -11.10
N MET A 157 -13.40 -9.50 -11.32
CA MET A 157 -14.42 -10.09 -10.47
C MET A 157 -13.92 -10.29 -9.04
N TYR A 158 -12.67 -10.70 -8.89
CA TYR A 158 -12.04 -10.92 -7.60
C TYR A 158 -11.80 -9.61 -6.85
N ASP A 159 -11.21 -8.62 -7.50
CA ASP A 159 -10.86 -7.32 -6.91
C ASP A 159 -12.10 -6.49 -6.56
N SER A 160 -13.18 -6.59 -7.35
CA SER A 160 -14.48 -5.98 -7.03
C SER A 160 -15.24 -6.64 -5.88
N GLY A 161 -14.75 -7.78 -5.37
CA GLY A 161 -15.46 -8.57 -4.37
C GLY A 161 -16.64 -9.39 -4.91
N ASN A 162 -16.86 -9.40 -6.22
CA ASN A 162 -17.91 -10.17 -6.89
C ASN A 162 -17.42 -11.60 -7.23
N TYR A 163 -16.84 -12.28 -6.24
CA TYR A 163 -16.16 -13.55 -6.40
C TYR A 163 -16.45 -14.46 -5.21
N PHE A 164 -17.29 -15.47 -5.39
CA PHE A 164 -17.82 -16.28 -4.30
C PHE A 164 -17.44 -17.74 -4.45
N ARG A 165 -17.05 -18.34 -3.34
CA ARG A 165 -16.68 -19.76 -3.28
C ARG A 165 -17.88 -20.68 -3.55
N THR A 166 -19.08 -20.28 -3.12
CA THR A 166 -20.30 -21.09 -3.23
C THR A 166 -21.44 -20.28 -3.82
N LYS A 167 -22.39 -20.98 -4.44
CA LYS A 167 -23.62 -20.38 -4.95
C LYS A 167 -24.43 -19.71 -3.84
N ASP A 168 -24.44 -20.30 -2.65
CA ASP A 168 -25.22 -19.80 -1.52
C ASP A 168 -24.68 -18.45 -1.04
N LEU A 169 -23.35 -18.28 -0.97
CA LEU A 169 -22.73 -16.99 -0.65
C LEU A 169 -23.08 -15.91 -1.69
N ALA A 170 -23.05 -16.25 -2.98
CA ALA A 170 -23.46 -15.33 -4.04
C ALA A 170 -24.95 -14.96 -3.93
N CYS A 171 -25.82 -15.94 -3.61
CA CYS A 171 -27.24 -15.70 -3.38
C CYS A 171 -27.49 -14.81 -2.16
N GLN A 172 -26.76 -15.01 -1.08
CA GLN A 172 -26.85 -14.18 0.12
C GLN A 172 -26.46 -12.74 -0.18
N CYS A 173 -25.31 -12.51 -0.83
CA CYS A 173 -24.85 -11.19 -1.25
C CYS A 173 -25.89 -10.51 -2.17
N ARG A 174 -26.45 -11.25 -3.13
CA ARG A 174 -27.54 -10.76 -3.98
C ARG A 174 -28.73 -10.24 -3.18
N LEU A 175 -29.18 -10.97 -2.17
CA LEU A 175 -30.33 -10.57 -1.34
C LEU A 175 -30.02 -9.28 -0.55
N GLU A 176 -28.82 -9.16 -0.02
CA GLU A 176 -28.39 -7.97 0.71
C GLU A 176 -28.30 -6.74 -0.23
N LEU A 177 -27.75 -6.91 -1.44
CA LEU A 177 -27.70 -5.85 -2.45
C LEU A 177 -29.11 -5.40 -2.88
N LEU A 178 -30.03 -6.35 -3.13
CA LEU A 178 -31.41 -6.02 -3.48
C LEU A 178 -32.11 -5.28 -2.33
N SER A 179 -31.94 -5.72 -1.09
CA SER A 179 -32.47 -5.04 0.08
C SER A 179 -31.96 -3.59 0.19
N THR A 180 -30.65 -3.41 -0.02
CA THR A 180 -30.01 -2.08 0.01
C THR A 180 -30.54 -1.17 -1.10
N LEU A 181 -30.66 -1.68 -2.32
CA LEU A 181 -31.23 -0.91 -3.45
C LEU A 181 -32.68 -0.51 -3.21
N LEU A 182 -33.52 -1.44 -2.72
CA LEU A 182 -34.91 -1.15 -2.41
C LEU A 182 -35.02 -0.06 -1.34
N LYS A 183 -34.24 -0.20 -0.26
CA LYS A 183 -34.21 0.78 0.83
C LYS A 183 -33.76 2.16 0.32
N PHE A 184 -32.70 2.21 -0.50
CA PHE A 184 -32.22 3.44 -1.12
C PHE A 184 -33.32 4.13 -1.93
N HIS A 185 -34.09 3.37 -2.74
CA HIS A 185 -35.20 3.92 -3.52
C HIS A 185 -36.41 4.32 -2.68
N GLU A 186 -36.62 3.73 -1.50
CA GLU A 186 -37.64 4.17 -0.55
C GLU A 186 -37.25 5.49 0.09
N ASP A 187 -35.98 5.64 0.48
CA ASP A 187 -35.46 6.83 1.18
C ASP A 187 -35.44 8.09 0.28
N ILE A 188 -35.40 7.94 -1.06
CA ILE A 188 -35.40 9.05 -2.03
C ILE A 188 -36.77 9.35 -2.62
N LYS A 189 -37.84 8.66 -2.22
CA LYS A 189 -39.21 9.02 -2.58
C LYS A 189 -39.64 10.21 -1.70
N GLU A 190 -39.47 11.42 -2.21
CA GLU A 190 -40.16 12.61 -1.74
C GLU A 190 -41.64 12.59 -2.17
#